data_3ead22ccee463bee1caa31e93925234c
#
_entry.id   3ead22ccee463bee1caa31e93925234c
#
_cell.length_a   1.000
_cell.length_b   1.000
_cell.length_c   1.000
_cell.angle_alpha   90.00
_cell.angle_beta   90.00
_cell.angle_gamma   90.00
#
_symmetry.space_group_name_H-M   'P 1'
#
loop_
_entity.id
_entity.type
_entity.pdbx_description
1 polymer ?
#
loop_
_entity_poly.entity_id
_entity_poly.type
_entity_poly.pdbx_seq_one_letter_code
_entity_poly.pdbx_strand_id
1 'polypeptide(L)'
;MMKVEEAERRCRAALDVVHSNITDSSCNRTLLRLINSELKFLSTTSTSTSTSSPAIISSNIGYLESLLHILRQPLITGVSRISKSLPSSNGVHVDIVCSLNKSPVWILVSARNPNYISWSPSSSHKNKGLRRRVDQVMEAARSASTLKPASLILFFSNGLDDTVSSKLQLEFGASQLELGDGWVHVDLMRSYAKARAFQIKVDACAPDGLRLLHVEDHTDDHQLAFAGNDFCSLMSTMRLGSLEIAGEDLINFDTTALIALVSGISNGGADNLIAAPESELRARFKCNYDFVIAQAMSELQNPLFEELRSVISHKIGIVCESVVHEFKELVAMCGGPNERSRAHQLLKKLVVVPDNPSARMSGLPTTRKIAMKNKVVFGTGDCWSAPTLTANAGFVRAIAQTGMSLLTIQHRPRALTGD
;
A
#
# COMPACT_ATOMS: atom_id res chain seq x y z
N MET A 1 -7.38 -33.47 -13.05
CA MET A 1 -8.84 -33.41 -12.98
C MET A 1 -9.24 -33.80 -11.58
N MET A 2 -10.22 -33.15 -11.00
CA MET A 2 -10.53 -33.22 -9.55
C MET A 2 -11.97 -33.68 -9.37
N LYS A 3 -12.26 -34.42 -8.27
CA LYS A 3 -13.63 -34.80 -7.91
C LYS A 3 -14.41 -33.58 -7.42
N VAL A 4 -15.72 -33.53 -7.70
CA VAL A 4 -16.58 -32.41 -7.31
C VAL A 4 -16.55 -32.14 -5.81
N GLU A 5 -16.68 -33.17 -4.98
CA GLU A 5 -16.65 -33.10 -3.52
C GLU A 5 -15.36 -32.46 -2.97
N GLU A 6 -14.23 -32.81 -3.59
CA GLU A 6 -12.94 -32.22 -3.23
C GLU A 6 -12.88 -30.74 -3.58
N ALA A 7 -13.41 -30.35 -4.75
CA ALA A 7 -13.50 -28.95 -5.16
C ALA A 7 -14.40 -28.13 -4.23
N GLU A 8 -15.55 -28.69 -3.83
CA GLU A 8 -16.47 -28.02 -2.90
C GLU A 8 -15.84 -27.83 -1.53
N ARG A 9 -15.16 -28.86 -0.99
CA ARG A 9 -14.45 -28.77 0.30
C ARG A 9 -13.40 -27.65 0.28
N ARG A 10 -12.63 -27.57 -0.81
CA ARG A 10 -11.62 -26.52 -1.01
C ARG A 10 -12.25 -25.12 -1.14
N CYS A 11 -13.38 -24.99 -1.80
CA CYS A 11 -14.12 -23.73 -1.85
C CYS A 11 -14.57 -23.26 -0.49
N ARG A 12 -15.07 -24.17 0.36
CA ARG A 12 -15.48 -23.84 1.74
C ARG A 12 -14.29 -23.40 2.57
N ALA A 13 -13.16 -24.12 2.53
CA ALA A 13 -11.94 -23.71 3.21
C ALA A 13 -11.44 -22.31 2.73
N ALA A 14 -11.56 -22.04 1.44
CA ALA A 14 -11.24 -20.73 0.87
C ALA A 14 -12.17 -19.60 1.39
N LEU A 15 -13.46 -19.89 1.62
CA LEU A 15 -14.40 -18.93 2.23
C LEU A 15 -14.00 -18.60 3.67
N ASP A 16 -13.63 -19.61 4.47
CA ASP A 16 -13.20 -19.42 5.86
C ASP A 16 -11.96 -18.50 5.93
N VAL A 17 -11.02 -18.69 5.00
CA VAL A 17 -9.85 -17.82 4.86
C VAL A 17 -10.24 -16.38 4.55
N VAL A 18 -11.20 -16.13 3.67
CA VAL A 18 -11.64 -14.75 3.34
C VAL A 18 -12.39 -14.11 4.52
N HIS A 19 -13.16 -14.87 5.27
CA HIS A 19 -13.86 -14.35 6.45
C HIS A 19 -12.93 -13.85 7.56
N SER A 20 -11.66 -14.30 7.58
CA SER A 20 -10.63 -13.77 8.49
C SER A 20 -10.09 -12.37 8.09
N ASN A 21 -10.72 -11.69 7.15
CA ASN A 21 -10.38 -10.34 6.65
C ASN A 21 -8.95 -10.19 6.12
N ILE A 22 -8.75 -10.58 4.86
CA ILE A 22 -7.44 -10.55 4.20
C ILE A 22 -7.11 -9.17 3.63
N THR A 23 -8.13 -8.45 3.15
CA THR A 23 -7.99 -7.18 2.42
C THR A 23 -9.12 -6.21 2.80
N ASP A 24 -9.17 -5.07 2.13
CA ASP A 24 -10.29 -4.12 2.25
C ASP A 24 -11.64 -4.77 1.97
N SER A 25 -12.69 -4.26 2.61
CA SER A 25 -14.06 -4.77 2.51
C SER A 25 -14.59 -4.92 1.07
N SER A 26 -14.12 -4.08 0.13
CA SER A 26 -14.49 -4.16 -1.29
C SER A 26 -13.82 -5.35 -2.00
N CYS A 27 -12.55 -5.61 -1.71
CA CYS A 27 -11.80 -6.74 -2.27
C CYS A 27 -12.30 -8.07 -1.69
N ASN A 28 -12.55 -8.12 -0.37
CA ASN A 28 -13.14 -9.30 0.28
C ASN A 28 -14.51 -9.66 -0.31
N ARG A 29 -15.39 -8.68 -0.55
CA ARG A 29 -16.68 -8.92 -1.23
C ARG A 29 -16.51 -9.49 -2.64
N THR A 30 -15.48 -9.05 -3.37
CA THR A 30 -15.18 -9.60 -4.69
C THR A 30 -14.73 -11.05 -4.61
N LEU A 31 -13.83 -11.39 -3.68
CA LEU A 31 -13.38 -12.76 -3.43
C LEU A 31 -14.53 -13.67 -3.03
N LEU A 32 -15.35 -13.27 -2.06
CA LEU A 32 -16.53 -14.03 -1.63
C LEU A 32 -17.47 -14.31 -2.80
N ARG A 33 -17.73 -13.30 -3.66
CA ARG A 33 -18.59 -13.49 -4.83
C ARG A 33 -18.00 -14.51 -5.82
N LEU A 34 -16.67 -14.45 -6.07
CA LEU A 34 -15.99 -15.37 -6.99
C LEU A 34 -16.03 -16.82 -6.45
N ILE A 35 -15.75 -17.02 -5.16
CA ILE A 35 -15.73 -18.34 -4.53
C ILE A 35 -17.15 -18.91 -4.45
N ASN A 36 -18.14 -18.11 -4.06
CA ASN A 36 -19.55 -18.53 -4.01
C ASN A 36 -20.09 -18.86 -5.41
N SER A 37 -19.67 -18.14 -6.45
CA SER A 37 -20.04 -18.46 -7.84
C SER A 37 -19.47 -19.81 -8.28
N GLU A 38 -18.22 -20.10 -7.91
CA GLU A 38 -17.61 -21.41 -8.18
C GLU A 38 -18.31 -22.51 -7.39
N LEU A 39 -18.62 -22.31 -6.12
CA LEU A 39 -19.33 -23.28 -5.27
C LEU A 39 -20.71 -23.58 -5.86
N LYS A 40 -21.45 -22.56 -6.33
CA LYS A 40 -22.73 -22.74 -6.99
C LYS A 40 -22.61 -23.55 -8.29
N PHE A 41 -21.58 -23.28 -9.08
CA PHE A 41 -21.31 -24.07 -10.29
C PHE A 41 -21.06 -25.55 -9.95
N LEU A 42 -20.26 -25.83 -8.92
CA LEU A 42 -19.97 -27.19 -8.48
C LEU A 42 -21.24 -27.92 -8.00
N SER A 43 -22.09 -27.27 -7.20
CA SER A 43 -23.33 -27.86 -6.69
C SER A 43 -24.34 -28.16 -7.80
N THR A 44 -24.45 -27.31 -8.83
CA THR A 44 -25.32 -27.58 -9.98
C THR A 44 -24.82 -28.73 -10.85
N THR A 45 -23.50 -28.91 -10.94
CA THR A 45 -22.90 -30.02 -11.69
C THR A 45 -23.07 -31.35 -10.94
N SER A 46 -23.05 -31.35 -9.62
CA SER A 46 -23.30 -32.54 -8.79
C SER A 46 -24.72 -33.06 -8.95
N THR A 47 -25.71 -32.19 -9.13
CA THR A 47 -27.14 -32.58 -9.26
C THR A 47 -27.49 -33.12 -10.65
N SER A 48 -26.73 -32.79 -11.67
CA SER A 48 -26.99 -33.21 -13.08
C SER A 48 -26.38 -34.55 -13.46
N THR A 49 -25.50 -35.15 -12.63
CA THR A 49 -24.86 -36.44 -12.87
C THR A 49 -25.44 -37.54 -12.01
N SER A 50 -26.62 -38.03 -12.38
CA SER A 50 -27.28 -39.18 -11.74
C SER A 50 -26.80 -40.56 -12.28
N THR A 51 -25.66 -40.64 -12.95
CA THR A 51 -25.10 -41.89 -13.48
C THR A 51 -23.73 -42.20 -12.88
N SER A 52 -23.53 -43.41 -12.52
CA SER A 52 -22.58 -44.18 -11.76
C SER A 52 -21.05 -43.99 -11.93
N SER A 53 -20.57 -42.86 -12.40
CA SER A 53 -19.13 -42.56 -12.37
C SER A 53 -18.84 -41.17 -11.76
N PRO A 54 -17.77 -41.02 -10.94
CA PRO A 54 -17.44 -39.73 -10.33
C PRO A 54 -17.15 -38.68 -11.42
N ALA A 55 -17.96 -37.63 -11.46
CA ALA A 55 -17.82 -36.53 -12.43
C ALA A 55 -16.46 -35.84 -12.22
N ILE A 56 -15.61 -35.92 -13.22
CA ILE A 56 -14.31 -35.26 -13.26
C ILE A 56 -14.51 -33.89 -13.93
N ILE A 57 -14.32 -32.82 -13.19
CA ILE A 57 -14.61 -31.46 -13.65
C ILE A 57 -13.36 -30.58 -13.75
N SER A 58 -13.47 -29.54 -14.56
CA SER A 58 -12.54 -28.41 -14.57
C SER A 58 -13.09 -27.34 -13.63
N SER A 59 -12.37 -26.99 -12.59
CA SER A 59 -12.74 -26.03 -11.57
C SER A 59 -11.72 -24.91 -11.49
N ASN A 60 -12.21 -23.69 -11.19
CA ASN A 60 -11.37 -22.51 -10.98
C ASN A 60 -10.83 -22.41 -9.56
N ILE A 61 -11.13 -23.38 -8.67
CA ILE A 61 -10.71 -23.32 -7.27
C ILE A 61 -9.19 -23.15 -7.13
N GLY A 62 -8.39 -23.82 -7.97
CA GLY A 62 -6.93 -23.68 -7.93
C GLY A 62 -6.44 -22.26 -8.24
N TYR A 63 -7.15 -21.50 -9.07
CA TYR A 63 -6.89 -20.09 -9.32
C TYR A 63 -7.30 -19.22 -8.11
N LEU A 64 -8.46 -19.47 -7.53
CA LEU A 64 -8.97 -18.73 -6.38
C LEU A 64 -8.06 -18.92 -5.14
N GLU A 65 -7.62 -20.14 -4.89
CA GLU A 65 -6.63 -20.42 -3.83
C GLU A 65 -5.29 -19.72 -4.10
N SER A 66 -4.86 -19.63 -5.36
CA SER A 66 -3.62 -18.91 -5.70
C SER A 66 -3.74 -17.42 -5.45
N LEU A 67 -4.91 -16.80 -5.70
CA LEU A 67 -5.19 -15.42 -5.31
C LEU A 67 -5.08 -15.25 -3.80
N LEU A 68 -5.72 -16.14 -3.01
CA LEU A 68 -5.70 -16.09 -1.56
C LEU A 68 -4.28 -16.27 -1.00
N HIS A 69 -3.51 -17.21 -1.58
CA HIS A 69 -2.12 -17.43 -1.20
C HIS A 69 -1.27 -16.15 -1.36
N ILE A 70 -1.41 -15.45 -2.48
CA ILE A 70 -0.69 -14.19 -2.73
C ILE A 70 -1.16 -13.10 -1.77
N LEU A 71 -2.47 -12.94 -1.61
CA LEU A 71 -3.05 -11.86 -0.79
C LEU A 71 -2.74 -11.96 0.71
N ARG A 72 -2.38 -13.14 1.19
CA ARG A 72 -1.95 -13.36 2.58
C ARG A 72 -0.45 -13.16 2.80
N GLN A 73 0.31 -12.86 1.77
CA GLN A 73 1.73 -12.62 1.95
C GLN A 73 1.98 -11.27 2.63
N PRO A 74 2.86 -11.18 3.63
CA PRO A 74 3.10 -9.94 4.38
C PRO A 74 3.68 -8.82 3.52
N LEU A 75 4.36 -9.17 2.44
CA LEU A 75 4.95 -8.25 1.47
C LEU A 75 3.91 -7.64 0.50
N ILE A 76 2.69 -8.19 0.47
CA ILE A 76 1.59 -7.69 -0.37
C ILE A 76 0.74 -6.73 0.46
N THR A 77 0.69 -5.48 0.03
CA THR A 77 -0.05 -4.40 0.68
C THR A 77 -0.83 -3.57 -0.33
N GLY A 78 -1.76 -2.73 0.14
CA GLY A 78 -2.48 -1.77 -0.71
C GLY A 78 -3.24 -2.44 -1.87
N VAL A 79 -3.92 -3.56 -1.62
CA VAL A 79 -4.69 -4.27 -2.65
C VAL A 79 -5.89 -3.42 -3.06
N SER A 80 -5.89 -2.94 -4.30
CA SER A 80 -6.93 -2.04 -4.83
C SER A 80 -7.91 -2.73 -5.76
N ARG A 81 -7.48 -3.78 -6.46
CA ARG A 81 -8.33 -4.54 -7.40
C ARG A 81 -8.00 -6.02 -7.39
N ILE A 82 -9.04 -6.84 -7.52
CA ILE A 82 -8.93 -8.29 -7.67
C ILE A 82 -9.81 -8.71 -8.83
N SER A 83 -9.22 -9.45 -9.78
CA SER A 83 -9.89 -10.08 -10.94
C SER A 83 -10.83 -9.13 -11.68
N LYS A 84 -10.34 -7.95 -12.06
CA LYS A 84 -11.10 -6.93 -12.80
C LYS A 84 -10.31 -6.44 -14.01
N SER A 85 -11.03 -6.11 -15.09
CA SER A 85 -10.46 -5.43 -16.25
C SER A 85 -10.10 -3.98 -15.89
N LEU A 86 -9.03 -3.48 -16.48
CA LEU A 86 -8.57 -2.09 -16.30
C LEU A 86 -9.39 -1.15 -17.17
N PRO A 87 -9.85 0.01 -16.65
CA PRO A 87 -10.77 0.89 -17.38
C PRO A 87 -10.14 1.57 -18.61
N SER A 88 -8.82 1.77 -18.61
CA SER A 88 -8.10 2.53 -19.66
C SER A 88 -7.35 1.70 -20.68
N SER A 89 -7.40 0.37 -20.61
CA SER A 89 -6.50 -0.51 -21.37
C SER A 89 -7.25 -1.56 -22.21
N ASN A 90 -8.09 -1.15 -23.17
CA ASN A 90 -8.74 -2.07 -24.14
C ASN A 90 -9.22 -3.41 -23.53
N GLY A 91 -9.71 -3.39 -22.27
CA GLY A 91 -10.21 -4.56 -21.57
C GLY A 91 -9.15 -5.55 -21.10
N VAL A 92 -7.89 -5.14 -20.94
CA VAL A 92 -6.84 -6.01 -20.37
C VAL A 92 -7.19 -6.37 -18.92
N HIS A 93 -7.21 -7.66 -18.65
CA HIS A 93 -7.54 -8.22 -17.36
C HIS A 93 -6.27 -8.44 -16.54
N VAL A 94 -6.25 -7.93 -15.30
CA VAL A 94 -5.20 -8.13 -14.31
C VAL A 94 -5.81 -8.79 -13.09
N ASP A 95 -5.13 -9.79 -12.53
CA ASP A 95 -5.68 -10.59 -11.44
C ASP A 95 -5.61 -9.85 -10.10
N ILE A 96 -4.47 -9.21 -9.79
CA ILE A 96 -4.33 -8.40 -8.57
C ILE A 96 -3.58 -7.10 -8.93
N VAL A 97 -4.09 -5.98 -8.44
CA VAL A 97 -3.40 -4.67 -8.42
C VAL A 97 -3.10 -4.32 -6.97
N CYS A 98 -1.82 -4.24 -6.63
CA CYS A 98 -1.36 -4.06 -5.25
C CYS A 98 0.05 -3.45 -5.22
N SER A 99 0.64 -3.41 -4.03
CA SER A 99 2.06 -3.14 -3.83
C SER A 99 2.77 -4.39 -3.32
N LEU A 100 3.92 -4.70 -3.90
CA LEU A 100 4.86 -5.72 -3.43
C LEU A 100 6.12 -5.01 -2.95
N ASN A 101 6.51 -5.20 -1.71
CA ASN A 101 7.65 -4.47 -1.10
C ASN A 101 7.53 -2.95 -1.35
N LYS A 102 6.37 -2.36 -1.09
CA LYS A 102 6.07 -0.93 -1.30
C LYS A 102 6.07 -0.47 -2.76
N SER A 103 6.45 -1.31 -3.73
CA SER A 103 6.42 -0.98 -5.16
C SER A 103 5.07 -1.36 -5.78
N PRO A 104 4.43 -0.48 -6.57
CA PRO A 104 3.17 -0.79 -7.23
C PRO A 104 3.38 -1.88 -8.29
N VAL A 105 2.56 -2.93 -8.22
CA VAL A 105 2.68 -4.07 -9.12
C VAL A 105 1.32 -4.51 -9.66
N TRP A 106 1.32 -5.07 -10.86
CA TRP A 106 0.24 -5.88 -11.38
C TRP A 106 0.64 -7.34 -11.34
N ILE A 107 -0.24 -8.19 -10.82
CA ILE A 107 0.03 -9.63 -10.73
C ILE A 107 -0.92 -10.37 -11.66
N LEU A 108 -0.35 -11.23 -12.50
CA LEU A 108 -1.06 -12.21 -13.29
C LEU A 108 -0.86 -13.59 -12.67
N VAL A 109 -1.96 -14.29 -12.45
CA VAL A 109 -1.97 -15.59 -11.76
C VAL A 109 -2.35 -16.70 -12.74
N SER A 110 -1.57 -17.76 -12.78
CA SER A 110 -1.86 -18.97 -13.52
C SER A 110 -1.86 -20.19 -12.63
N ALA A 111 -2.99 -20.87 -12.54
CA ALA A 111 -3.13 -22.17 -11.89
C ALA A 111 -3.19 -23.34 -12.91
N ARG A 112 -2.79 -23.10 -14.17
CA ARG A 112 -2.76 -24.12 -15.20
C ARG A 112 -1.62 -25.11 -14.95
N ASN A 113 -1.79 -26.33 -15.43
CA ASN A 113 -0.68 -27.27 -15.52
C ASN A 113 0.38 -26.72 -16.47
N PRO A 114 1.69 -26.76 -16.13
CA PRO A 114 2.79 -26.24 -16.95
C PRO A 114 2.76 -26.75 -18.39
N ASN A 115 2.40 -28.00 -18.61
CA ASN A 115 2.32 -28.61 -19.95
C ASN A 115 1.29 -27.95 -20.89
N TYR A 116 0.35 -27.17 -20.37
CA TYR A 116 -0.64 -26.42 -21.14
C TYR A 116 -0.33 -24.93 -21.23
N ILE A 117 0.84 -24.50 -20.80
CA ILE A 117 1.33 -23.11 -20.92
C ILE A 117 2.28 -23.06 -22.10
N SER A 118 1.77 -22.70 -23.28
CA SER A 118 2.59 -22.54 -24.48
C SER A 118 3.10 -21.10 -24.63
N TRP A 119 4.33 -20.94 -25.13
CA TRP A 119 4.91 -19.61 -25.41
C TRP A 119 4.20 -18.91 -26.57
N SER A 120 4.07 -19.62 -27.70
CA SER A 120 3.44 -19.12 -28.90
C SER A 120 2.03 -19.71 -29.07
N PRO A 121 1.14 -19.09 -29.89
CA PRO A 121 -0.15 -19.64 -30.16
C PRO A 121 -0.02 -21.05 -30.78
N SER A 122 -0.77 -22.01 -30.25
CA SER A 122 -0.86 -23.35 -30.81
C SER A 122 -2.04 -23.43 -31.77
N SER A 123 -1.84 -24.01 -32.95
CA SER A 123 -2.89 -24.23 -33.96
C SER A 123 -4.02 -25.16 -33.51
N SER A 124 -3.77 -26.00 -32.50
CA SER A 124 -4.73 -27.00 -32.01
C SER A 124 -5.63 -26.53 -30.87
N HIS A 125 -5.29 -25.42 -30.21
CA HIS A 125 -6.08 -24.86 -29.09
C HIS A 125 -6.24 -23.36 -29.26
N LYS A 126 -7.41 -22.82 -28.90
CA LYS A 126 -7.71 -21.35 -28.82
C LYS A 126 -6.76 -20.57 -27.87
N ASN A 127 -5.57 -21.07 -27.62
CA ASN A 127 -4.60 -20.54 -26.68
C ASN A 127 -3.74 -19.49 -27.39
N LYS A 128 -3.89 -18.23 -26.95
CA LYS A 128 -3.19 -17.07 -27.56
C LYS A 128 -1.69 -17.03 -27.27
N GLY A 129 -1.14 -18.01 -26.51
CA GLY A 129 0.24 -18.05 -26.05
C GLY A 129 0.56 -17.07 -24.92
N LEU A 130 1.52 -17.44 -24.07
CA LEU A 130 1.93 -16.62 -22.94
C LEU A 130 2.60 -15.32 -23.40
N ARG A 131 3.46 -15.38 -24.43
CA ARG A 131 4.13 -14.20 -24.99
C ARG A 131 3.15 -13.08 -25.30
N ARG A 132 2.13 -13.37 -26.11
CA ARG A 132 1.14 -12.37 -26.50
C ARG A 132 0.37 -11.79 -25.32
N ARG A 133 0.11 -12.60 -24.30
CA ARG A 133 -0.52 -12.12 -23.06
C ARG A 133 0.36 -11.15 -22.31
N VAL A 134 1.64 -11.47 -22.17
CA VAL A 134 2.62 -10.59 -21.51
C VAL A 134 2.78 -9.30 -22.31
N ASP A 135 2.94 -9.36 -23.65
CA ASP A 135 3.01 -8.18 -24.52
C ASP A 135 1.81 -7.24 -24.30
N GLN A 136 0.58 -7.78 -24.34
CA GLN A 136 -0.63 -6.99 -24.14
C GLN A 136 -0.70 -6.31 -22.78
N VAL A 137 -0.28 -7.02 -21.72
CA VAL A 137 -0.30 -6.45 -20.36
C VAL A 137 0.82 -5.43 -20.17
N MET A 138 1.99 -5.67 -20.77
CA MET A 138 3.12 -4.72 -20.74
C MET A 138 2.79 -3.44 -21.49
N GLU A 139 2.15 -3.52 -22.64
CA GLU A 139 1.67 -2.35 -23.40
C GLU A 139 0.64 -1.57 -22.60
N ALA A 140 -0.32 -2.25 -21.97
CA ALA A 140 -1.29 -1.63 -21.10
C ALA A 140 -0.64 -1.00 -19.86
N ALA A 141 0.40 -1.63 -19.28
CA ALA A 141 1.12 -1.10 -18.14
C ALA A 141 1.91 0.17 -18.49
N ARG A 142 2.56 0.21 -19.67
CA ARG A 142 3.28 1.39 -20.15
C ARG A 142 2.35 2.56 -20.47
N SER A 143 1.19 2.29 -21.04
CA SER A 143 0.18 3.30 -21.40
C SER A 143 -0.71 3.73 -20.22
N ALA A 144 -0.66 3.03 -19.09
CA ALA A 144 -1.48 3.35 -17.94
C ALA A 144 -1.05 4.67 -17.28
N SER A 145 -1.96 5.64 -17.25
CA SER A 145 -1.71 6.95 -16.61
C SER A 145 -2.00 6.94 -15.10
N THR A 146 -2.98 6.15 -14.66
CA THR A 146 -3.48 6.20 -13.27
C THR A 146 -3.10 5.00 -12.41
N LEU A 147 -2.89 3.85 -13.03
CA LEU A 147 -2.59 2.58 -12.35
C LEU A 147 -1.25 2.00 -12.82
N LYS A 148 -0.34 2.85 -13.32
CA LYS A 148 0.94 2.39 -13.87
C LYS A 148 1.71 1.61 -12.82
N PRO A 149 2.02 0.31 -13.04
CA PRO A 149 2.85 -0.46 -12.13
C PRO A 149 4.33 -0.18 -12.38
N ALA A 150 5.16 -0.34 -11.37
CA ALA A 150 6.62 -0.36 -11.54
C ALA A 150 7.07 -1.70 -12.14
N SER A 151 6.32 -2.78 -11.86
CA SER A 151 6.60 -4.09 -12.43
C SER A 151 5.34 -4.95 -12.60
N LEU A 152 5.44 -5.91 -13.51
CA LEU A 152 4.49 -6.98 -13.71
C LEU A 152 5.02 -8.25 -13.04
N ILE A 153 4.19 -8.90 -12.23
CA ILE A 153 4.51 -10.19 -11.60
C ILE A 153 3.69 -11.29 -12.28
N LEU A 154 4.36 -12.33 -12.73
CA LEU A 154 3.74 -13.53 -13.26
C LEU A 154 3.87 -14.65 -12.24
N PHE A 155 2.75 -15.07 -11.65
CA PHE A 155 2.73 -16.14 -10.65
C PHE A 155 2.14 -17.43 -11.22
N PHE A 156 2.92 -18.48 -11.22
CA PHE A 156 2.56 -19.81 -11.71
C PHE A 156 2.46 -20.80 -10.55
N SER A 157 1.27 -21.06 -10.06
CA SER A 157 1.07 -21.88 -8.85
C SER A 157 1.45 -23.36 -9.01
N ASN A 158 1.49 -23.87 -10.24
CA ASN A 158 1.89 -25.24 -10.55
C ASN A 158 3.31 -25.33 -11.15
N GLY A 159 4.05 -24.23 -11.14
CA GLY A 159 5.32 -24.12 -11.82
C GLY A 159 5.21 -23.70 -13.28
N LEU A 160 6.33 -23.61 -13.92
CA LEU A 160 6.48 -23.25 -15.33
C LEU A 160 7.60 -24.10 -15.94
N ASP A 161 7.44 -24.47 -17.19
CA ASP A 161 8.46 -25.17 -17.96
C ASP A 161 9.73 -24.33 -18.13
N ASP A 162 10.90 -24.95 -18.03
CA ASP A 162 12.18 -24.24 -18.07
C ASP A 162 12.44 -23.56 -19.42
N THR A 163 11.93 -24.12 -20.52
CA THR A 163 12.06 -23.49 -21.84
C THR A 163 11.21 -22.22 -21.93
N VAL A 164 10.02 -22.21 -21.32
CA VAL A 164 9.16 -21.02 -21.25
C VAL A 164 9.74 -20.01 -20.29
N SER A 165 10.32 -20.44 -19.16
CA SER A 165 11.02 -19.59 -18.21
C SER A 165 12.19 -18.85 -18.85
N SER A 166 13.03 -19.58 -19.61
CA SER A 166 14.17 -19.00 -20.31
C SER A 166 13.73 -17.96 -21.35
N LYS A 167 12.61 -18.20 -22.07
CA LYS A 167 12.06 -17.22 -23.01
C LYS A 167 11.53 -15.97 -22.32
N LEU A 168 10.90 -16.09 -21.16
CA LEU A 168 10.50 -14.93 -20.34
C LEU A 168 11.70 -14.07 -19.96
N GLN A 169 12.80 -14.70 -19.54
CA GLN A 169 14.03 -14.00 -19.18
C GLN A 169 14.67 -13.31 -20.40
N LEU A 170 14.77 -14.01 -21.52
CA LEU A 170 15.43 -13.49 -22.72
C LEU A 170 14.63 -12.39 -23.42
N GLU A 171 13.30 -12.56 -23.57
CA GLU A 171 12.49 -11.63 -24.36
C GLU A 171 11.95 -10.45 -23.55
N PHE A 172 11.74 -10.62 -22.23
CA PHE A 172 11.14 -9.59 -21.37
C PHE A 172 12.05 -9.13 -20.22
N GLY A 173 13.26 -9.66 -20.12
CA GLY A 173 14.16 -9.35 -18.99
C GLY A 173 13.59 -9.78 -17.64
N ALA A 174 12.77 -10.86 -17.65
CA ALA A 174 12.13 -11.32 -16.42
C ALA A 174 13.18 -11.86 -15.42
N SER A 175 13.10 -11.46 -14.17
CA SER A 175 13.86 -12.04 -13.06
C SER A 175 12.97 -12.98 -12.26
N GLN A 176 13.48 -14.14 -11.88
CA GLN A 176 12.76 -15.07 -11.02
C GLN A 176 12.77 -14.51 -9.58
N LEU A 177 11.60 -14.45 -8.95
CA LEU A 177 11.46 -14.09 -7.54
C LEU A 177 11.61 -15.35 -6.69
N GLU A 178 12.48 -15.30 -5.70
CA GLU A 178 12.59 -16.36 -4.71
C GLU A 178 11.38 -16.30 -3.77
N LEU A 179 10.60 -17.37 -3.74
CA LEU A 179 9.41 -17.51 -2.89
C LEU A 179 9.75 -18.09 -1.51
N GLY A 180 11.05 -18.13 -1.12
CA GLY A 180 11.54 -18.68 0.14
C GLY A 180 11.57 -17.66 1.28
N ASP A 181 12.32 -16.59 1.12
CA ASP A 181 12.52 -15.59 2.17
C ASP A 181 11.41 -14.53 2.12
N GLY A 182 10.53 -14.54 3.13
CA GLY A 182 9.43 -13.59 3.27
C GLY A 182 8.07 -14.03 2.75
N TRP A 183 7.97 -15.19 2.10
CA TRP A 183 6.68 -15.79 1.74
C TRP A 183 6.24 -16.79 2.82
N VAL A 184 5.10 -16.50 3.46
CA VAL A 184 4.57 -17.32 4.55
C VAL A 184 3.75 -18.48 3.99
N HIS A 185 3.89 -19.64 4.59
CA HIS A 185 3.00 -20.78 4.29
C HIS A 185 1.57 -20.42 4.71
N VAL A 186 0.67 -20.42 3.74
CA VAL A 186 -0.77 -20.21 4.00
C VAL A 186 -1.42 -21.56 4.10
N ASP A 187 -2.17 -21.78 5.18
CA ASP A 187 -2.89 -23.02 5.43
C ASP A 187 -4.11 -23.12 4.48
N LEU A 188 -3.81 -23.41 3.23
CA LEU A 188 -4.74 -23.77 2.18
C LEU A 188 -4.53 -25.24 1.85
N MET A 189 -5.58 -25.90 1.39
CA MET A 189 -5.53 -27.36 1.09
C MET A 189 -4.61 -27.72 -0.10
N ARG A 190 -3.69 -26.81 -0.47
CA ARG A 190 -2.79 -26.95 -1.60
C ARG A 190 -1.36 -26.55 -1.24
N SER A 191 -0.40 -27.39 -1.65
CA SER A 191 1.02 -27.05 -1.57
C SER A 191 1.47 -26.16 -2.74
N TYR A 192 2.27 -25.15 -2.46
CA TYR A 192 2.88 -24.23 -3.43
C TYR A 192 4.39 -24.48 -3.62
N ALA A 193 4.90 -25.63 -3.18
CA ALA A 193 6.32 -25.96 -3.30
C ALA A 193 6.87 -25.94 -4.74
N LYS A 194 6.00 -26.08 -5.75
CA LYS A 194 6.35 -25.98 -7.17
C LYS A 194 6.04 -24.61 -7.77
N ALA A 195 5.51 -23.67 -7.01
CA ALA A 195 5.17 -22.36 -7.53
C ALA A 195 6.42 -21.60 -7.99
N ARG A 196 6.28 -20.84 -9.08
CA ARG A 196 7.31 -19.94 -9.60
C ARG A 196 6.72 -18.57 -9.84
N ALA A 197 7.47 -17.53 -9.51
CA ALA A 197 7.10 -16.15 -9.79
C ALA A 197 8.21 -15.47 -10.58
N PHE A 198 7.81 -14.61 -11.52
CA PHE A 198 8.73 -13.82 -12.35
C PHE A 198 8.32 -12.37 -12.31
N GLN A 199 9.30 -11.49 -12.17
CA GLN A 199 9.14 -10.05 -12.20
C GLN A 199 9.67 -9.48 -13.50
N ILE A 200 8.87 -8.64 -14.18
CA ILE A 200 9.24 -7.87 -15.35
C ILE A 200 9.11 -6.39 -15.00
N LYS A 201 10.18 -5.62 -15.09
CA LYS A 201 10.15 -4.17 -14.87
C LYS A 201 9.45 -3.47 -16.03
N VAL A 202 8.54 -2.50 -15.73
CA VAL A 202 7.75 -1.73 -16.72
C VAL A 202 8.45 -0.45 -16.96
N ASP A 203 9.38 0.00 -17.13
CA ASP A 203 10.15 1.24 -17.17
C ASP A 203 10.54 1.73 -15.76
N ALA A 204 11.80 1.83 -15.52
CA ALA A 204 12.30 2.52 -14.35
C ALA A 204 12.03 4.03 -14.56
N CYS A 205 11.02 4.56 -13.92
CA CYS A 205 10.96 5.98 -13.66
C CYS A 205 12.05 6.26 -12.61
N ALA A 206 13.31 6.30 -13.05
CA ALA A 206 14.31 6.96 -12.26
C ALA A 206 13.95 8.44 -12.26
N PRO A 207 13.88 9.12 -11.12
CA PRO A 207 13.71 10.56 -11.10
C PRO A 207 15.00 11.21 -11.63
N ASP A 208 15.05 11.41 -12.94
CA ASP A 208 16.10 12.21 -13.55
C ASP A 208 15.99 13.65 -13.03
N GLY A 209 16.98 14.10 -12.31
CA GLY A 209 17.18 15.51 -12.02
C GLY A 209 16.69 16.05 -10.70
N LEU A 210 16.46 15.23 -9.66
CA LEU A 210 16.17 15.74 -8.31
C LEU A 210 17.40 16.39 -7.69
N ARG A 211 17.44 17.73 -7.70
CA ARG A 211 18.41 18.51 -6.94
C ARG A 211 17.99 18.53 -5.46
N LEU A 212 18.87 18.05 -4.60
CA LEU A 212 18.76 18.20 -3.16
C LEU A 212 18.93 19.67 -2.78
N LEU A 213 17.91 20.23 -2.16
CA LEU A 213 18.01 21.55 -1.52
C LEU A 213 18.51 21.33 -0.09
N HIS A 214 19.74 21.70 0.17
CA HIS A 214 20.23 21.81 1.53
C HIS A 214 19.64 23.05 2.19
N VAL A 215 18.98 22.87 3.32
CA VAL A 215 18.66 23.99 4.22
C VAL A 215 19.98 24.42 4.88
N GLU A 216 20.44 25.62 4.57
CA GLU A 216 21.66 26.16 5.18
C GLU A 216 21.51 26.27 6.70
N ASP A 217 22.55 25.76 7.35
CA ASP A 217 22.67 25.68 8.80
C ASP A 217 22.95 27.09 9.36
N HIS A 218 21.94 27.72 9.93
CA HIS A 218 22.16 28.82 10.85
C HIS A 218 22.18 28.25 12.26
N THR A 219 23.37 28.00 12.73
CA THR A 219 23.68 27.63 14.12
C THR A 219 23.30 28.75 15.07
N ASP A 220 22.22 28.55 15.82
CA ASP A 220 22.03 29.17 17.14
C ASP A 220 21.72 28.05 18.15
N ASP A 221 22.80 27.63 18.80
CA ASP A 221 22.79 26.67 19.90
C ASP A 221 22.26 27.36 21.18
N HIS A 222 20.94 27.31 21.39
CA HIS A 222 20.38 27.48 22.72
C HIS A 222 19.73 26.16 23.13
N GLN A 223 20.54 25.36 23.88
CA GLN A 223 20.05 24.24 24.68
C GLN A 223 19.02 24.75 25.69
N LEU A 224 17.74 24.65 25.34
CA LEU A 224 16.67 24.65 26.30
C LEU A 224 16.31 23.19 26.58
N ALA A 225 16.71 22.73 27.77
CA ALA A 225 16.33 21.43 28.31
C ALA A 225 14.83 21.46 28.60
N PHE A 226 14.02 20.86 27.74
CA PHE A 226 12.62 20.61 28.01
C PHE A 226 12.38 19.11 28.21
N ALA A 227 11.73 18.81 29.34
CA ALA A 227 11.26 17.49 29.70
C ALA A 227 10.09 17.06 28.80
N GLY A 228 10.43 16.46 27.70
CA GLY A 228 9.53 15.74 26.80
C GLY A 228 10.31 14.55 26.27
N ASN A 229 10.56 13.56 27.13
CA ASN A 229 11.42 12.42 26.81
C ASN A 229 10.99 11.64 25.58
N ASP A 230 9.68 11.61 25.25
CA ASP A 230 9.15 10.74 24.20
C ASP A 230 9.37 11.29 22.78
N PHE A 231 9.21 12.60 22.57
CA PHE A 231 9.50 13.24 21.27
C PHE A 231 10.98 13.11 20.92
N CYS A 232 11.88 13.52 21.84
CA CYS A 232 13.32 13.42 21.63
C CYS A 232 13.77 11.96 21.44
N SER A 233 13.19 11.04 22.21
CA SER A 233 13.42 9.61 22.09
C SER A 233 13.00 9.10 20.69
N LEU A 234 11.80 9.47 20.22
CA LEU A 234 11.31 9.08 18.89
C LEU A 234 12.20 9.68 17.79
N MET A 235 12.54 10.97 17.90
CA MET A 235 13.42 11.64 16.92
C MET A 235 14.83 11.04 16.87
N SER A 236 15.34 10.54 17.99
CA SER A 236 16.66 9.88 18.03
C SER A 236 16.68 8.54 17.30
N THR A 237 15.52 7.86 17.17
CA THR A 237 15.42 6.60 16.44
C THR A 237 15.39 6.76 14.92
N MET A 238 15.09 7.96 14.42
CA MET A 238 15.14 8.27 12.98
C MET A 238 16.58 8.35 12.49
N ARG A 239 16.84 7.80 11.32
CA ARG A 239 18.15 7.92 10.68
C ARG A 239 18.30 9.33 10.09
N LEU A 240 19.47 9.94 10.38
CA LEU A 240 19.98 11.09 9.61
C LEU A 240 20.69 10.51 8.39
N GLY A 241 20.25 10.85 7.19
CA GLY A 241 20.86 10.26 6.00
C GLY A 241 20.85 11.16 4.78
N SER A 242 21.85 10.97 3.93
CA SER A 242 21.80 11.42 2.54
C SER A 242 20.98 10.42 1.72
N LEU A 243 20.22 10.91 0.74
CA LEU A 243 19.33 10.10 -0.11
C LEU A 243 20.09 9.12 -1.04
N GLU A 244 21.40 9.17 -1.08
CA GLU A 244 22.25 8.31 -1.93
C GLU A 244 22.22 6.82 -1.53
N ILE A 245 21.79 6.50 -0.30
CA ILE A 245 21.78 5.13 0.26
C ILE A 245 20.34 4.58 0.39
N ALA A 246 19.31 5.38 0.11
CA ALA A 246 17.94 5.12 0.52
C ALA A 246 17.11 4.36 -0.51
N GLY A 247 17.41 3.09 -0.74
CA GLY A 247 16.53 2.24 -1.54
C GLY A 247 15.26 1.76 -0.83
N GLU A 248 15.25 1.61 0.52
CA GLU A 248 14.19 0.86 1.19
C GLU A 248 13.64 1.46 2.50
N ASP A 249 14.29 2.45 3.11
CA ASP A 249 13.95 2.92 4.46
C ASP A 249 13.42 4.35 4.52
N LEU A 250 12.70 4.78 3.50
CA LEU A 250 12.10 6.11 3.47
C LEU A 250 10.69 6.11 4.07
N ILE A 251 10.33 7.23 4.70
CA ILE A 251 8.95 7.54 5.09
C ILE A 251 8.64 9.00 4.73
N ASN A 252 7.52 9.22 4.02
CA ASN A 252 7.06 10.55 3.65
C ASN A 252 6.09 11.09 4.71
N PHE A 253 6.27 12.35 5.11
CA PHE A 253 5.40 13.00 6.09
C PHE A 253 4.47 13.98 5.39
N ASP A 254 3.16 13.88 5.65
CA ASP A 254 2.21 14.93 5.31
C ASP A 254 2.08 15.97 6.43
N THR A 255 1.38 17.06 6.17
CA THR A 255 1.16 18.14 7.15
C THR A 255 0.48 17.62 8.42
N THR A 256 -0.44 16.64 8.31
CA THR A 256 -1.17 16.12 9.47
C THR A 256 -0.26 15.29 10.39
N ALA A 257 0.70 14.59 9.82
CA ALA A 257 1.69 13.83 10.56
C ALA A 257 2.67 14.75 11.30
N LEU A 258 3.16 15.80 10.63
CA LEU A 258 4.06 16.78 11.28
C LEU A 258 3.36 17.48 12.44
N ILE A 259 2.11 17.91 12.25
CA ILE A 259 1.31 18.53 13.32
C ILE A 259 1.13 17.56 14.50
N ALA A 260 0.78 16.29 14.21
CA ALA A 260 0.55 15.31 15.26
C ALA A 260 1.81 15.05 16.11
N LEU A 261 2.98 15.02 15.49
CA LEU A 261 4.26 14.83 16.21
C LEU A 261 4.63 16.00 17.12
N VAL A 262 4.32 17.24 16.72
CA VAL A 262 4.70 18.42 17.51
C VAL A 262 3.61 18.91 18.44
N SER A 263 2.38 18.43 18.29
CA SER A 263 1.20 18.82 19.10
C SER A 263 1.45 18.68 20.60
N GLY A 264 0.99 19.64 21.37
CA GLY A 264 0.99 19.55 22.84
C GLY A 264 0.23 18.32 23.34
N ILE A 265 -0.81 17.87 22.64
CA ILE A 265 -1.57 16.66 22.99
C ILE A 265 -0.65 15.43 23.01
N SER A 266 0.11 15.19 21.97
CA SER A 266 1.03 14.04 21.87
C SER A 266 2.25 14.16 22.78
N ASN A 267 2.54 15.36 23.25
CA ASN A 267 3.71 15.67 24.06
C ASN A 267 3.36 15.87 25.56
N GLY A 268 2.43 15.08 26.07
CA GLY A 268 2.08 15.03 27.49
C GLY A 268 1.07 16.09 27.95
N GLY A 269 0.52 16.89 27.02
CA GLY A 269 -0.50 17.90 27.37
C GLY A 269 -1.93 17.35 27.46
N ALA A 270 -2.16 16.09 27.13
CA ALA A 270 -3.50 15.50 27.12
C ALA A 270 -4.16 15.50 28.52
N ASP A 271 -3.43 15.09 29.57
CA ASP A 271 -3.93 15.07 30.94
C ASP A 271 -4.31 16.48 31.42
N ASN A 272 -3.47 17.47 31.13
CA ASN A 272 -3.71 18.86 31.51
C ASN A 272 -4.98 19.40 30.81
N LEU A 273 -5.20 19.06 29.54
CA LEU A 273 -6.41 19.44 28.81
C LEU A 273 -7.67 18.82 29.41
N ILE A 274 -7.61 17.56 29.84
CA ILE A 274 -8.77 16.89 30.46
C ILE A 274 -9.06 17.41 31.86
N ALA A 275 -8.02 17.79 32.63
CA ALA A 275 -8.15 18.29 33.96
C ALA A 275 -8.56 19.80 34.07
N ALA A 276 -8.39 20.55 32.97
CA ALA A 276 -8.70 21.98 32.97
C ALA A 276 -10.22 22.24 32.95
N PRO A 277 -10.67 23.40 33.56
CA PRO A 277 -12.08 23.75 33.58
C PRO A 277 -12.68 23.89 32.17
N GLU A 278 -13.86 23.32 31.97
CA GLU A 278 -14.55 23.33 30.64
C GLU A 278 -14.76 24.77 30.14
N SER A 279 -15.08 25.71 31.01
CA SER A 279 -15.31 27.11 30.63
C SER A 279 -14.06 27.76 30.03
N GLU A 280 -12.89 27.44 30.56
CA GLU A 280 -11.60 27.93 30.06
C GLU A 280 -11.30 27.34 28.70
N LEU A 281 -11.47 26.03 28.54
CA LEU A 281 -11.21 25.32 27.30
C LEU A 281 -12.19 25.73 26.19
N ARG A 282 -13.46 25.96 26.51
CA ARG A 282 -14.42 26.49 25.53
C ARG A 282 -14.09 27.92 25.11
N ALA A 283 -13.59 28.75 26.02
CA ALA A 283 -13.11 30.10 25.67
C ALA A 283 -11.90 30.02 24.72
N ARG A 284 -10.95 29.11 25.01
CA ARG A 284 -9.73 28.91 24.22
C ARG A 284 -10.00 28.30 22.85
N PHE A 285 -10.70 27.18 22.79
CA PHE A 285 -10.90 26.40 21.55
C PHE A 285 -12.19 26.70 20.81
N LYS A 286 -13.11 27.44 21.42
CA LYS A 286 -14.39 27.87 20.82
C LYS A 286 -15.17 26.68 20.21
N CYS A 287 -15.47 26.76 18.90
CA CYS A 287 -16.18 25.71 18.18
C CYS A 287 -15.38 24.39 18.01
N ASN A 288 -14.09 24.40 18.28
CA ASN A 288 -13.21 23.22 18.17
C ASN A 288 -13.03 22.49 19.52
N TYR A 289 -13.69 22.92 20.59
CA TYR A 289 -13.56 22.33 21.93
C TYR A 289 -13.75 20.81 21.93
N ASP A 290 -14.91 20.33 21.45
CA ASP A 290 -15.24 18.90 21.46
C ASP A 290 -14.23 18.08 20.64
N PHE A 291 -13.74 18.65 19.53
CA PHE A 291 -12.74 18.02 18.68
C PHE A 291 -11.37 17.88 19.37
N VAL A 292 -10.92 18.91 20.09
CA VAL A 292 -9.65 18.89 20.82
C VAL A 292 -9.72 17.93 22.01
N ILE A 293 -10.82 17.96 22.77
CA ILE A 293 -11.02 17.05 23.91
C ILE A 293 -11.08 15.58 23.46
N ALA A 294 -11.79 15.29 22.37
CA ALA A 294 -11.83 13.93 21.81
C ALA A 294 -10.42 13.43 21.43
N GLN A 295 -9.56 14.31 20.94
CA GLN A 295 -8.18 13.94 20.60
C GLN A 295 -7.31 13.74 21.87
N ALA A 296 -7.49 14.56 22.91
CA ALA A 296 -6.81 14.38 24.19
C ALA A 296 -7.22 13.04 24.84
N MET A 297 -8.50 12.72 24.87
CA MET A 297 -8.99 11.42 25.35
C MET A 297 -8.43 10.25 24.53
N SER A 298 -8.36 10.42 23.20
CA SER A 298 -7.78 9.42 22.31
C SER A 298 -6.28 9.21 22.56
N GLU A 299 -5.55 10.28 22.94
CA GLU A 299 -4.12 10.18 23.27
C GLU A 299 -3.89 9.38 24.54
N LEU A 300 -4.69 9.62 25.59
CA LEU A 300 -4.59 8.87 26.85
C LEU A 300 -4.85 7.37 26.68
N GLN A 301 -5.72 7.00 25.73
CA GLN A 301 -6.02 5.60 25.46
C GLN A 301 -5.00 4.95 24.53
N ASN A 302 -4.48 5.72 23.60
CA ASN A 302 -3.60 5.24 22.53
C ASN A 302 -2.55 6.32 22.24
N PRO A 303 -1.43 6.32 22.96
CA PRO A 303 -0.36 7.29 22.79
C PRO A 303 0.23 7.22 21.38
N LEU A 304 0.29 8.37 20.70
CA LEU A 304 0.74 8.47 19.32
C LEU A 304 2.18 7.97 19.14
N PHE A 305 3.05 8.30 20.07
CA PHE A 305 4.47 7.94 19.97
C PHE A 305 4.71 6.43 20.10
N GLU A 306 3.90 5.73 20.88
CA GLU A 306 3.95 4.25 20.94
C GLU A 306 3.51 3.64 19.62
N GLU A 307 2.41 4.15 19.03
CA GLU A 307 1.90 3.69 17.74
C GLU A 307 2.93 3.92 16.62
N LEU A 308 3.64 5.05 16.61
CA LEU A 308 4.56 5.43 15.54
C LEU A 308 6.00 4.95 15.74
N ARG A 309 6.40 4.54 16.93
CA ARG A 309 7.80 4.15 17.22
C ARG A 309 8.33 3.07 16.27
N SER A 310 7.60 1.98 16.09
CA SER A 310 8.00 0.89 15.18
C SER A 310 7.97 1.30 13.71
N VAL A 311 7.14 2.28 13.37
CA VAL A 311 6.94 2.76 11.99
C VAL A 311 8.06 3.70 11.54
N ILE A 312 8.53 4.56 12.43
CA ILE A 312 9.49 5.64 12.15
C ILE A 312 10.94 5.20 12.43
N SER A 313 11.14 4.27 13.38
CA SER A 313 12.48 3.84 13.80
C SER A 313 13.31 3.35 12.61
N HIS A 314 14.55 3.79 12.56
CA HIS A 314 15.56 3.44 11.54
C HIS A 314 15.21 3.91 10.11
N LYS A 315 14.18 4.74 9.94
CA LYS A 315 13.80 5.31 8.64
C LYS A 315 14.34 6.72 8.45
N ILE A 316 14.56 7.09 7.19
CA ILE A 316 14.86 8.46 6.78
C ILE A 316 13.53 9.14 6.46
N GLY A 317 13.23 10.21 7.18
CA GLY A 317 12.04 11.02 6.93
C GLY A 317 12.24 11.95 5.75
N ILE A 318 11.33 11.90 4.77
CA ILE A 318 11.25 12.88 3.69
C ILE A 318 10.00 13.72 3.83
N VAL A 319 10.07 14.95 3.35
CA VAL A 319 8.94 15.90 3.33
C VAL A 319 9.04 16.78 2.10
N CYS A 320 7.95 16.97 1.36
CA CYS A 320 7.97 17.83 0.18
C CYS A 320 7.87 19.32 0.55
N GLU A 321 8.37 20.21 -0.33
CA GLU A 321 8.47 21.66 -0.10
C GLU A 321 7.12 22.28 0.29
N SER A 322 6.04 21.93 -0.40
CA SER A 322 4.71 22.44 -0.12
C SER A 322 4.21 22.10 1.28
N VAL A 323 4.57 20.90 1.80
CA VAL A 323 4.23 20.50 3.18
C VAL A 323 5.04 21.31 4.19
N VAL A 324 6.33 21.54 3.96
CA VAL A 324 7.17 22.37 4.82
C VAL A 324 6.59 23.78 4.93
N HIS A 325 6.16 24.34 3.80
CA HIS A 325 5.57 25.68 3.77
C HIS A 325 4.25 25.74 4.56
N GLU A 326 3.30 24.83 4.26
CA GLU A 326 2.01 24.74 4.95
C GLU A 326 2.19 24.49 6.45
N PHE A 327 3.11 23.61 6.83
CA PHE A 327 3.39 23.28 8.22
C PHE A 327 3.94 24.50 9.00
N LYS A 328 4.92 25.21 8.42
CA LYS A 328 5.48 26.42 9.03
C LYS A 328 4.41 27.50 9.25
N GLU A 329 3.53 27.71 8.26
CA GLU A 329 2.42 28.66 8.38
C GLU A 329 1.44 28.25 9.51
N LEU A 330 1.03 26.99 9.57
CA LEU A 330 0.13 26.50 10.60
C LEU A 330 0.73 26.60 12.02
N VAL A 331 2.01 26.24 12.18
CA VAL A 331 2.72 26.36 13.45
C VAL A 331 2.91 27.83 13.85
N ALA A 332 3.19 28.72 12.92
CA ALA A 332 3.29 30.16 13.19
C ALA A 332 1.95 30.75 13.65
N MET A 333 0.84 30.31 13.04
CA MET A 333 -0.52 30.81 13.30
C MET A 333 -1.13 30.23 14.58
N CYS A 334 -0.98 28.93 14.82
CA CYS A 334 -1.71 28.19 15.85
C CYS A 334 -0.82 27.57 16.93
N GLY A 335 0.49 27.41 16.67
CA GLY A 335 1.41 26.73 17.57
C GLY A 335 1.89 27.65 18.71
N GLY A 336 2.03 27.08 19.91
CA GLY A 336 2.67 27.74 21.05
C GLY A 336 4.20 27.62 21.06
N PRO A 337 4.86 28.15 22.08
CA PRO A 337 6.32 28.15 22.16
C PRO A 337 6.95 26.76 22.07
N ASN A 338 6.38 25.79 22.78
CA ASN A 338 6.89 24.41 22.80
C ASN A 338 6.65 23.70 21.46
N GLU A 339 5.47 23.88 20.87
CA GLU A 339 5.13 23.33 19.56
C GLU A 339 6.04 23.92 18.45
N ARG A 340 6.37 25.20 18.51
CA ARG A 340 7.32 25.86 17.60
C ARG A 340 8.73 25.31 17.75
N SER A 341 9.19 25.10 18.99
CA SER A 341 10.50 24.51 19.28
C SER A 341 10.59 23.09 18.73
N ARG A 342 9.58 22.24 19.02
CA ARG A 342 9.51 20.87 18.46
C ARG A 342 9.45 20.86 16.94
N ALA A 343 8.70 21.78 16.33
CA ALA A 343 8.62 21.90 14.88
C ALA A 343 9.98 22.21 14.24
N HIS A 344 10.75 23.10 14.84
CA HIS A 344 12.11 23.41 14.38
C HIS A 344 13.02 22.18 14.50
N GLN A 345 12.99 21.46 15.62
CA GLN A 345 13.77 20.24 15.82
C GLN A 345 13.36 19.13 14.82
N LEU A 346 12.06 18.95 14.59
CA LEU A 346 11.55 17.96 13.63
C LEU A 346 12.04 18.26 12.21
N LEU A 347 11.93 19.50 11.75
CA LEU A 347 12.36 19.86 10.40
C LEU A 347 13.86 19.70 10.17
N LYS A 348 14.71 19.82 11.20
CA LYS A 348 16.14 19.52 11.11
C LYS A 348 16.44 18.03 10.90
N LYS A 349 15.51 17.15 11.23
CA LYS A 349 15.64 15.68 11.07
C LYS A 349 15.13 15.18 9.73
N LEU A 350 14.35 15.98 9.02
CA LEU A 350 13.72 15.58 7.76
C LEU A 350 14.52 16.06 6.55
N VAL A 351 14.52 15.25 5.52
CA VAL A 351 15.07 15.62 4.22
C VAL A 351 13.97 16.31 3.41
N VAL A 352 14.18 17.56 3.05
CA VAL A 352 13.26 18.30 2.19
C VAL A 352 13.50 17.90 0.74
N VAL A 353 12.44 17.48 0.06
CA VAL A 353 12.47 17.08 -1.35
C VAL A 353 11.54 18.00 -2.17
N PRO A 354 11.87 18.27 -3.44
CA PRO A 354 11.00 19.02 -4.32
C PRO A 354 9.63 18.36 -4.48
N ASP A 355 8.61 19.16 -4.74
CA ASP A 355 7.26 18.71 -5.10
C ASP A 355 7.32 17.96 -6.44
N ASN A 356 7.29 16.65 -6.41
CA ASN A 356 7.38 15.80 -7.59
C ASN A 356 6.38 14.63 -7.55
N PRO A 357 5.09 14.90 -7.80
CA PRO A 357 4.09 13.85 -7.77
C PRO A 357 4.30 12.84 -8.89
N SER A 358 4.17 11.56 -8.59
CA SER A 358 4.27 10.48 -9.57
C SER A 358 3.29 10.68 -10.74
N ALA A 359 3.66 10.18 -11.91
CA ALA A 359 2.83 10.31 -13.12
C ALA A 359 1.42 9.73 -12.92
N ARG A 360 1.30 8.61 -12.20
CA ARG A 360 0.01 7.98 -11.92
C ARG A 360 -0.86 8.82 -10.98
N MET A 361 -0.27 9.54 -10.03
CA MET A 361 -1.00 10.46 -9.15
C MET A 361 -1.40 11.73 -9.91
N SER A 362 -0.51 12.28 -10.73
CA SER A 362 -0.78 13.47 -11.56
C SER A 362 -1.93 13.24 -12.54
N GLY A 363 -2.02 12.03 -13.13
CA GLY A 363 -3.08 11.64 -14.07
C GLY A 363 -4.47 11.47 -13.46
N LEU A 364 -4.64 11.45 -12.13
CA LEU A 364 -5.95 11.39 -11.52
C LEU A 364 -6.73 12.70 -11.73
N PRO A 365 -8.06 12.63 -11.93
CA PRO A 365 -8.88 13.85 -11.99
C PRO A 365 -8.89 14.55 -10.62
N THR A 366 -8.74 15.88 -10.64
CA THR A 366 -8.88 16.70 -9.44
C THR A 366 -10.35 16.85 -9.11
N THR A 367 -10.72 16.50 -7.88
CA THR A 367 -12.09 16.62 -7.36
C THR A 367 -12.06 17.26 -5.97
N ARG A 368 -13.24 17.55 -5.39
CA ARG A 368 -13.32 18.06 -4.01
C ARG A 368 -12.65 17.10 -3.01
N LYS A 369 -12.70 15.76 -3.23
CA LYS A 369 -12.10 14.74 -2.37
C LYS A 369 -10.64 14.45 -2.74
N ILE A 370 -10.27 14.66 -4.01
CA ILE A 370 -8.91 14.47 -4.54
C ILE A 370 -8.35 15.84 -4.89
N ALA A 371 -8.02 16.64 -3.87
CA ALA A 371 -7.49 17.98 -4.03
C ALA A 371 -6.06 17.96 -4.58
N MET A 372 -5.71 18.97 -5.38
CA MET A 372 -4.38 19.08 -6.01
C MET A 372 -3.25 19.03 -4.98
N LYS A 373 -3.38 19.75 -3.87
CA LYS A 373 -2.36 19.75 -2.81
C LYS A 373 -2.05 18.34 -2.27
N ASN A 374 -3.09 17.53 -2.03
CA ASN A 374 -2.91 16.17 -1.55
C ASN A 374 -2.29 15.27 -2.65
N LYS A 375 -2.64 15.50 -3.93
CA LYS A 375 -1.99 14.81 -5.05
C LYS A 375 -0.49 15.06 -5.08
N VAL A 376 -0.06 16.28 -4.79
CA VAL A 376 1.38 16.62 -4.70
C VAL A 376 2.03 15.85 -3.56
N VAL A 377 1.51 15.95 -2.35
CA VAL A 377 2.10 15.34 -1.15
C VAL A 377 2.20 13.83 -1.26
N PHE A 378 1.07 13.17 -1.53
CA PHE A 378 1.03 11.71 -1.62
C PHE A 378 1.71 11.19 -2.90
N GLY A 379 1.65 11.98 -3.97
CA GLY A 379 2.32 11.66 -5.22
C GLY A 379 3.84 11.76 -5.12
N THR A 380 4.36 12.70 -4.33
CA THR A 380 5.79 12.79 -4.03
C THR A 380 6.25 11.57 -3.23
N GLY A 381 5.51 11.18 -2.17
CA GLY A 381 5.78 9.93 -1.45
C GLY A 381 5.75 8.71 -2.37
N ASP A 382 4.79 8.64 -3.28
CA ASP A 382 4.67 7.58 -4.28
C ASP A 382 5.86 7.56 -5.27
N CYS A 383 6.33 8.72 -5.71
CA CYS A 383 7.51 8.86 -6.57
C CYS A 383 8.79 8.30 -5.90
N TRP A 384 8.94 8.55 -4.61
CA TRP A 384 10.04 8.06 -3.80
C TRP A 384 9.86 6.63 -3.27
N SER A 385 8.75 5.94 -3.62
CA SER A 385 8.39 4.64 -3.03
C SER A 385 8.34 4.66 -1.49
N ALA A 386 8.11 5.83 -0.90
CA ALA A 386 8.03 6.07 0.53
C ALA A 386 6.58 6.04 1.00
N PRO A 387 6.22 5.19 1.99
CA PRO A 387 4.89 5.23 2.56
C PRO A 387 4.63 6.62 3.17
N THR A 388 3.44 7.20 2.88
CA THR A 388 3.05 8.49 3.44
C THR A 388 2.36 8.30 4.79
N LEU A 389 2.95 8.87 5.85
CA LEU A 389 2.35 8.95 7.18
C LEU A 389 1.31 10.07 7.20
N THR A 390 0.05 9.74 7.57
CA THR A 390 -1.08 10.66 7.41
C THR A 390 -2.24 10.37 8.36
N ALA A 391 -2.98 11.41 8.76
CA ALA A 391 -4.32 11.30 9.35
C ALA A 391 -5.44 11.56 8.32
N ASN A 392 -5.12 11.81 7.05
CA ASN A 392 -6.10 12.14 6.02
C ASN A 392 -6.78 10.88 5.42
N ALA A 393 -7.49 10.13 6.27
CA ALA A 393 -8.23 8.94 5.83
C ALA A 393 -9.26 9.22 4.72
N GLY A 394 -9.75 10.46 4.63
CA GLY A 394 -10.70 10.87 3.58
C GLY A 394 -10.06 10.81 2.19
N PHE A 395 -8.86 11.33 2.04
CA PHE A 395 -8.10 11.30 0.79
C PHE A 395 -7.70 9.86 0.43
N VAL A 396 -7.16 9.10 1.39
CA VAL A 396 -6.76 7.70 1.18
C VAL A 396 -7.93 6.86 0.66
N ARG A 397 -9.12 7.00 1.26
CA ARG A 397 -10.34 6.32 0.79
C ARG A 397 -10.77 6.78 -0.60
N ALA A 398 -10.68 8.08 -0.89
CA ALA A 398 -11.04 8.60 -2.21
C ALA A 398 -10.11 8.05 -3.32
N ILE A 399 -8.81 7.95 -3.04
CA ILE A 399 -7.85 7.34 -3.97
C ILE A 399 -8.14 5.84 -4.16
N ALA A 400 -8.38 5.10 -3.08
CA ALA A 400 -8.74 3.68 -3.17
C ALA A 400 -9.99 3.43 -4.02
N GLN A 401 -10.97 4.36 -3.98
CA GLN A 401 -12.19 4.29 -4.81
C GLN A 401 -11.89 4.45 -6.31
N THR A 402 -10.79 5.12 -6.70
CA THR A 402 -10.36 5.17 -8.11
C THR A 402 -9.74 3.85 -8.57
N GLY A 403 -9.47 2.93 -7.65
CA GLY A 403 -8.78 1.67 -7.89
C GLY A 403 -7.26 1.79 -7.84
N MET A 404 -6.72 2.94 -7.43
CA MET A 404 -5.30 3.15 -7.21
C MET A 404 -4.93 2.77 -5.76
N SER A 405 -3.83 2.05 -5.58
CA SER A 405 -3.23 1.81 -4.26
C SER A 405 -2.12 2.82 -3.98
N LEU A 406 -2.14 3.37 -2.77
CA LEU A 406 -1.05 4.18 -2.23
C LEU A 406 -0.44 3.47 -1.03
N LEU A 407 0.86 3.60 -0.89
CA LEU A 407 1.55 3.22 0.34
C LEU A 407 1.27 4.30 1.38
N THR A 408 0.44 3.99 2.36
CA THR A 408 0.08 4.92 3.42
C THR A 408 0.10 4.23 4.78
N ILE A 409 0.53 4.97 5.78
CA ILE A 409 0.45 4.59 7.18
C ILE A 409 -0.47 5.60 7.84
N GLN A 410 -1.61 5.14 8.34
CA GLN A 410 -2.59 6.02 8.95
C GLN A 410 -2.34 6.13 10.46
N HIS A 411 -2.46 7.33 10.98
CA HIS A 411 -2.42 7.62 12.42
C HIS A 411 -3.64 8.43 12.85
N ARG A 412 -3.87 8.52 14.14
CA ARG A 412 -4.93 9.37 14.69
C ARG A 412 -4.55 10.84 14.64
N PRO A 413 -5.46 11.75 14.26
CA PRO A 413 -5.16 13.17 14.19
C PRO A 413 -4.87 13.75 15.58
N ARG A 414 -3.98 14.76 15.62
CA ARG A 414 -3.73 15.62 16.78
C ARG A 414 -3.69 17.07 16.31
N ALA A 415 -4.30 17.97 17.06
CA ALA A 415 -4.33 19.40 16.76
C ALA A 415 -3.22 20.13 17.50
N LEU A 416 -2.79 21.27 16.96
CA LEU A 416 -2.01 22.24 17.72
C LEU A 416 -2.87 22.82 18.83
N THR A 417 -2.31 22.94 20.02
CA THR A 417 -3.01 23.41 21.20
C THR A 417 -2.55 24.78 21.65
N GLY A 418 -1.50 25.33 21.06
CA GLY A 418 -0.87 26.57 21.51
C GLY A 418 -0.03 26.38 22.79
N ASP A 419 0.54 25.18 22.96
CA ASP A 419 1.39 24.73 24.05
C ASP A 419 2.76 25.41 24.06
#